data_71a5b8d8c34091fa1828c8b9465d9f0a
#
_entry.id   71a5b8d8c34091fa1828c8b9465d9f0a
#
_cell.length_a   1.000
_cell.length_b   1.000
_cell.length_c   1.000
_cell.angle_alpha   90.00
_cell.angle_beta   90.00
_cell.angle_gamma   90.00
#
_symmetry.space_group_name_H-M   'P 1'
#
loop_
_entity.id
_entity.type
_entity.pdbx_description
1 polymer ?
#
loop_
_entity_poly.entity_id
_entity_poly.type
_entity_poly.pdbx_seq_one_letter_code
_entity_poly.pdbx_strand_id
1 'polypeptide(L)'
;MDDIGRELSLDDLPSPPLFKLVDPEGRDVFQRTEVGGETARVGALFSDRELAGEFSAGAAEHGMENLSGLDPRALSDWGAVERFALSGADFVLVVSGRGAGLFHAGDVAQKAEEMAGEIPLPLYMFSDETGEAPLITVEVEDGEVLVAALFSSPENASDFRERAAHLNLPDSLGTIEDTDGLRRHALIAREAGATYAVVDPASGLTEAIPVEELIL
;
A
#
# COMPACT_ATOMS: atom_id res chain seq x y z
N MET A 1 16.10 -19.53 12.09
CA MET A 1 15.45 -19.21 10.80
C MET A 1 14.70 -20.48 10.35
N ASP A 2 13.82 -20.91 11.23
CA ASP A 2 13.04 -22.13 11.08
C ASP A 2 11.59 -21.73 11.04
N ASP A 3 11.05 -21.75 9.89
CA ASP A 3 9.63 -21.66 9.52
C ASP A 3 9.28 -20.54 8.50
N ILE A 4 10.01 -20.47 7.38
CA ILE A 4 9.41 -19.93 6.17
C ILE A 4 8.57 -21.07 5.59
N GLY A 5 7.47 -21.35 6.28
CA GLY A 5 6.84 -22.67 6.23
C GLY A 5 5.82 -22.88 5.12
N ARG A 6 5.46 -21.90 4.30
CA ARG A 6 4.47 -22.12 3.23
C ARG A 6 4.86 -21.42 1.94
N GLU A 7 4.77 -22.15 0.83
CA GLU A 7 4.81 -21.54 -0.50
C GLU A 7 3.51 -20.74 -0.71
N LEU A 8 3.65 -19.43 -0.98
CA LEU A 8 2.51 -18.57 -1.30
C LEU A 8 2.04 -18.83 -2.73
N SER A 9 0.73 -18.73 -2.95
CA SER A 9 0.13 -18.60 -4.27
C SER A 9 -0.11 -17.13 -4.62
N LEU A 10 -0.41 -16.82 -5.88
CA LEU A 10 -0.80 -15.46 -6.30
C LEU A 10 -2.06 -14.95 -5.58
N ASP A 11 -2.96 -15.85 -5.19
CA ASP A 11 -4.15 -15.49 -4.43
C ASP A 11 -3.86 -15.19 -2.95
N ASP A 12 -2.67 -15.58 -2.46
CA ASP A 12 -2.20 -15.27 -1.11
C ASP A 12 -1.38 -13.95 -1.07
N LEU A 13 -1.31 -13.17 -2.17
CA LEU A 13 -0.60 -11.89 -2.18
C LEU A 13 -1.15 -10.96 -1.08
N PRO A 14 -0.26 -10.45 -0.20
CA PRO A 14 -0.71 -9.52 0.84
C PRO A 14 -1.22 -8.21 0.20
N SER A 15 -2.24 -7.63 0.80
CA SER A 15 -2.72 -6.30 0.39
C SER A 15 -1.68 -5.22 0.70
N PRO A 16 -1.62 -4.14 -0.11
CA PRO A 16 -0.84 -2.95 0.23
C PRO A 16 -1.27 -2.37 1.61
N PRO A 17 -0.33 -1.69 2.32
CA PRO A 17 1.00 -1.34 1.85
C PRO A 17 1.96 -2.52 1.83
N LEU A 18 2.67 -2.70 0.70
CA LEU A 18 3.79 -3.60 0.59
C LEU A 18 5.10 -2.81 0.61
N PHE A 19 6.20 -3.45 0.94
CA PHE A 19 7.49 -2.78 1.03
C PHE A 19 8.46 -3.37 0.03
N LYS A 20 9.18 -2.50 -0.69
CA LYS A 20 10.30 -2.84 -1.56
C LYS A 20 11.60 -2.29 -0.98
N LEU A 21 12.73 -2.79 -1.45
CA LEU A 21 14.04 -2.26 -1.11
C LEU A 21 14.51 -1.27 -2.18
N VAL A 22 15.04 -0.13 -1.73
CA VAL A 22 15.58 0.92 -2.61
C VAL A 22 17.01 1.27 -2.21
N ASP A 23 17.79 1.72 -3.20
CA ASP A 23 19.14 2.26 -2.96
C ASP A 23 19.07 3.66 -2.31
N PRO A 24 20.21 4.23 -1.88
CA PRO A 24 20.25 5.57 -1.27
C PRO A 24 19.71 6.69 -2.17
N GLU A 25 19.70 6.49 -3.49
CA GLU A 25 19.13 7.41 -4.46
C GLU A 25 17.61 7.19 -4.68
N GLY A 26 17.02 6.19 -4.00
CA GLY A 26 15.60 5.87 -4.06
C GLY A 26 15.19 5.03 -5.28
N ARG A 27 16.14 4.42 -5.97
CA ARG A 27 15.88 3.55 -7.14
C ARG A 27 15.61 2.12 -6.71
N ASP A 28 14.78 1.43 -7.48
CA ASP A 28 14.47 0.02 -7.25
C ASP A 28 15.72 -0.86 -7.45
N VAL A 29 15.91 -1.80 -6.53
CA VAL A 29 17.03 -2.74 -6.58
C VAL A 29 16.52 -4.14 -6.93
N PHE A 30 17.16 -4.75 -7.92
CA PHE A 30 16.86 -6.11 -8.38
C PHE A 30 18.07 -7.00 -8.24
N GLN A 31 17.88 -8.18 -7.65
CA GLN A 31 18.90 -9.22 -7.56
C GLN A 31 18.97 -9.98 -8.87
N ARG A 32 20.19 -10.20 -9.40
CA ARG A 32 20.43 -11.17 -10.48
C ARG A 32 20.70 -12.54 -9.88
N THR A 33 19.93 -13.53 -10.27
CA THR A 33 20.07 -14.91 -9.82
C THR A 33 19.66 -15.89 -10.90
N GLU A 34 19.96 -17.17 -10.72
CA GLU A 34 19.48 -18.23 -11.62
C GLU A 34 18.09 -18.69 -11.17
N VAL A 35 17.13 -18.65 -12.09
CA VAL A 35 15.79 -19.18 -11.93
C VAL A 35 15.53 -20.15 -13.09
N GLY A 36 15.28 -21.42 -12.78
CA GLY A 36 15.04 -22.44 -13.83
C GLY A 36 16.23 -22.69 -14.78
N GLY A 37 17.47 -22.30 -14.40
CA GLY A 37 18.69 -22.44 -15.21
C GLY A 37 18.97 -21.23 -16.12
N GLU A 38 18.19 -20.17 -16.03
CA GLU A 38 18.41 -18.90 -16.73
C GLU A 38 18.68 -17.77 -15.73
N THR A 39 19.54 -16.82 -16.14
CA THR A 39 19.79 -15.62 -15.31
C THR A 39 18.59 -14.68 -15.38
N ALA A 40 17.98 -14.41 -14.22
CA ALA A 40 16.83 -13.56 -14.09
C ALA A 40 17.08 -12.39 -13.11
N ARG A 41 16.31 -11.31 -13.26
CA ARG A 41 16.24 -10.18 -12.33
C ARG A 41 15.05 -10.41 -11.40
N VAL A 42 15.33 -10.48 -10.11
CA VAL A 42 14.32 -10.72 -9.09
C VAL A 42 14.15 -9.46 -8.24
N GLY A 43 12.93 -8.91 -8.20
CA GLY A 43 12.52 -7.90 -7.24
C GLY A 43 11.98 -8.54 -5.98
N ALA A 44 12.00 -7.84 -4.84
CA ALA A 44 11.45 -8.34 -3.59
C ALA A 44 10.37 -7.41 -3.04
N LEU A 45 9.26 -8.01 -2.59
CA LEU A 45 8.16 -7.35 -1.90
C LEU A 45 7.94 -8.02 -0.54
N PHE A 46 7.69 -7.22 0.47
CA PHE A 46 7.51 -7.64 1.85
C PHE A 46 6.17 -7.15 2.37
N SER A 47 5.48 -7.95 3.19
CA SER A 47 4.20 -7.57 3.80
C SER A 47 4.30 -6.46 4.82
N ASP A 48 5.48 -6.26 5.40
CA ASP A 48 5.72 -5.24 6.42
C ASP A 48 7.15 -4.69 6.37
N ARG A 49 7.35 -3.53 6.97
CA ARG A 49 8.61 -2.80 6.96
C ARG A 49 9.71 -3.49 7.76
N GLU A 50 9.35 -4.11 8.87
CA GLU A 50 10.30 -4.79 9.76
C GLU A 50 10.92 -5.99 9.05
N LEU A 51 10.07 -6.82 8.42
CA LEU A 51 10.50 -7.96 7.62
C LEU A 51 11.42 -7.55 6.47
N ALA A 52 11.13 -6.45 5.76
CA ALA A 52 11.99 -5.90 4.73
C ALA A 52 13.35 -5.44 5.28
N GLY A 53 13.35 -4.79 6.45
CA GLY A 53 14.55 -4.35 7.15
C GLY A 53 15.42 -5.52 7.62
N GLU A 54 14.83 -6.54 8.22
CA GLU A 54 15.52 -7.75 8.66
C GLU A 54 16.14 -8.51 7.47
N PHE A 55 15.39 -8.63 6.37
CA PHE A 55 15.90 -9.23 5.14
C PHE A 55 17.11 -8.46 4.61
N SER A 56 17.02 -7.13 4.52
CA SER A 56 18.13 -6.28 4.06
C SER A 56 19.35 -6.39 4.98
N ALA A 57 19.15 -6.41 6.30
CA ALA A 57 20.24 -6.55 7.28
C ALA A 57 20.96 -7.91 7.17
N GLY A 58 20.22 -9.01 6.93
CA GLY A 58 20.76 -10.36 6.80
C GLY A 58 21.24 -10.71 5.40
N ALA A 59 20.98 -9.89 4.39
CA ALA A 59 21.23 -10.22 2.98
C ALA A 59 22.71 -10.56 2.68
N ALA A 60 23.65 -9.86 3.28
CA ALA A 60 25.08 -10.10 3.08
C ALA A 60 25.53 -11.49 3.58
N GLU A 61 24.94 -11.98 4.68
CA GLU A 61 25.24 -13.30 5.26
C GLU A 61 24.83 -14.45 4.31
N HIS A 62 23.90 -14.16 3.41
CA HIS A 62 23.38 -15.09 2.41
C HIS A 62 23.92 -14.84 1.00
N GLY A 63 25.02 -14.05 0.87
CA GLY A 63 25.65 -13.78 -0.42
C GLY A 63 24.89 -12.80 -1.32
N MET A 64 23.93 -12.06 -0.76
CA MET A 64 23.15 -11.04 -1.47
C MET A 64 23.64 -9.63 -1.08
N GLU A 65 24.95 -9.38 -1.25
CA GLU A 65 25.60 -8.14 -0.80
C GLU A 65 24.97 -6.86 -1.36
N ASN A 66 24.45 -6.92 -2.59
CA ASN A 66 23.76 -5.79 -3.24
C ASN A 66 22.38 -5.46 -2.66
N LEU A 67 21.81 -6.33 -1.82
CA LEU A 67 20.57 -6.09 -1.08
C LEU A 67 20.81 -5.69 0.37
N SER A 68 22.07 -5.67 0.81
CA SER A 68 22.44 -5.33 2.19
C SER A 68 22.42 -3.82 2.42
N GLY A 69 21.82 -3.39 3.53
CA GLY A 69 21.79 -1.98 3.95
C GLY A 69 20.86 -1.08 3.10
N LEU A 70 19.94 -1.67 2.37
CA LEU A 70 18.93 -0.95 1.60
C LEU A 70 17.76 -0.52 2.47
N ASP A 71 17.09 0.59 2.07
CA ASP A 71 15.96 1.13 2.79
C ASP A 71 14.63 0.55 2.32
N PRO A 72 13.76 0.09 3.25
CA PRO A 72 12.39 -0.29 2.92
C PRO A 72 11.53 0.93 2.55
N ARG A 73 10.88 0.88 1.38
CA ARG A 73 9.96 1.90 0.90
C ARG A 73 8.58 1.29 0.62
N ALA A 74 7.54 1.92 1.14
CA ALA A 74 6.18 1.48 0.95
C ALA A 74 5.69 1.66 -0.49
N LEU A 75 4.93 0.68 -0.97
CA LEU A 75 4.03 0.74 -2.11
C LEU A 75 2.62 0.79 -1.53
N SER A 76 1.97 1.95 -1.59
CA SER A 76 0.74 2.26 -0.87
C SER A 76 -0.50 1.59 -1.44
N ASP A 77 -0.46 1.23 -2.72
CA ASP A 77 -1.62 0.77 -3.48
C ASP A 77 -1.22 -0.28 -4.54
N TRP A 78 -2.22 -0.95 -5.11
CA TRP A 78 -2.00 -1.98 -6.12
C TRP A 78 -1.39 -1.43 -7.41
N GLY A 79 -1.71 -0.19 -7.80
CA GLY A 79 -1.08 0.46 -8.96
C GLY A 79 0.42 0.70 -8.74
N ALA A 80 0.86 0.97 -7.50
CA ALA A 80 2.28 1.05 -7.16
C ALA A 80 2.95 -0.32 -7.22
N VAL A 81 2.25 -1.40 -6.82
CA VAL A 81 2.73 -2.79 -6.95
C VAL A 81 2.87 -3.20 -8.41
N GLU A 82 1.88 -2.88 -9.24
CA GLU A 82 1.92 -3.11 -10.69
C GLU A 82 3.13 -2.40 -11.32
N ARG A 83 3.29 -1.10 -11.08
CA ARG A 83 4.44 -0.33 -11.60
C ARG A 83 5.77 -0.91 -11.16
N PHE A 84 5.89 -1.36 -9.91
CA PHE A 84 7.10 -2.02 -9.44
C PHE A 84 7.36 -3.33 -10.18
N ALA A 85 6.36 -4.20 -10.34
CA ALA A 85 6.51 -5.45 -11.07
C ALA A 85 6.95 -5.23 -12.52
N LEU A 86 6.43 -4.19 -13.18
CA LEU A 86 6.77 -3.83 -14.57
C LEU A 86 8.07 -3.00 -14.70
N SER A 87 8.70 -2.57 -13.60
CA SER A 87 9.89 -1.68 -13.65
C SER A 87 11.18 -2.37 -14.07
N GLY A 88 11.11 -3.65 -14.45
CA GLY A 88 12.21 -4.40 -15.06
C GLY A 88 12.66 -5.64 -14.28
N ALA A 89 11.82 -6.18 -13.41
CA ALA A 89 11.96 -7.52 -12.86
C ALA A 89 11.48 -8.57 -13.87
N ASP A 90 12.12 -9.75 -13.89
CA ASP A 90 11.60 -10.95 -14.54
C ASP A 90 10.69 -11.73 -13.56
N PHE A 91 11.06 -11.70 -12.28
CA PHE A 91 10.34 -12.32 -11.18
C PHE A 91 10.22 -11.38 -9.99
N VAL A 92 9.20 -11.61 -9.18
CA VAL A 92 8.98 -10.94 -7.89
C VAL A 92 8.93 -11.99 -6.80
N LEU A 93 9.85 -11.88 -5.83
CA LEU A 93 9.80 -12.61 -4.58
C LEU A 93 8.88 -11.86 -3.61
N VAL A 94 7.82 -12.50 -3.15
CA VAL A 94 6.94 -11.96 -2.13
C VAL A 94 7.20 -12.69 -0.82
N VAL A 95 7.47 -11.93 0.25
CA VAL A 95 7.76 -12.45 1.59
C VAL A 95 6.76 -11.84 2.58
N SER A 96 6.14 -12.70 3.36
CA SER A 96 5.19 -12.31 4.40
C SER A 96 5.34 -13.18 5.65
N GLY A 97 4.71 -12.79 6.75
CA GLY A 97 4.63 -13.61 7.95
C GLY A 97 3.93 -14.98 7.74
N ARG A 98 3.28 -15.20 6.57
CA ARG A 98 2.62 -16.45 6.21
C ARG A 98 3.48 -17.38 5.35
N GLY A 99 4.55 -16.85 4.74
CA GLY A 99 5.43 -17.60 3.84
C GLY A 99 6.07 -16.75 2.78
N ALA A 100 6.63 -17.40 1.77
CA ALA A 100 7.24 -16.75 0.63
C ALA A 100 6.83 -17.41 -0.69
N GLY A 101 6.81 -16.65 -1.79
CA GLY A 101 6.54 -17.14 -3.13
C GLY A 101 7.33 -16.36 -4.18
N LEU A 102 7.77 -17.06 -5.23
CA LEU A 102 8.43 -16.45 -6.38
C LEU A 102 7.49 -16.52 -7.58
N PHE A 103 7.14 -15.36 -8.14
CA PHE A 103 6.16 -15.24 -9.21
C PHE A 103 6.78 -14.55 -10.43
N HIS A 104 6.29 -14.84 -11.63
CA HIS A 104 6.60 -14.01 -12.79
C HIS A 104 6.12 -12.58 -12.55
N ALA A 105 6.93 -11.59 -12.91
CA ALA A 105 6.59 -10.19 -12.72
C ALA A 105 5.30 -9.79 -13.45
N GLY A 106 5.07 -10.35 -14.65
CA GLY A 106 3.83 -10.16 -15.40
C GLY A 106 2.58 -10.67 -14.68
N ASP A 107 2.68 -11.82 -13.98
CA ASP A 107 1.55 -12.39 -13.24
C ASP A 107 1.21 -11.52 -12.01
N VAL A 108 2.25 -10.98 -11.32
CA VAL A 108 2.06 -10.04 -10.20
C VAL A 108 1.44 -8.74 -10.70
N ALA A 109 1.90 -8.21 -11.84
CA ALA A 109 1.35 -6.99 -12.43
C ALA A 109 -0.12 -7.18 -12.83
N GLN A 110 -0.46 -8.30 -13.49
CA GLN A 110 -1.84 -8.61 -13.85
C GLN A 110 -2.72 -8.73 -12.60
N LYS A 111 -2.25 -9.45 -11.57
CA LYS A 111 -3.00 -9.58 -10.31
C LYS A 111 -3.19 -8.21 -9.65
N ALA A 112 -2.17 -7.36 -9.64
CA ALA A 112 -2.24 -6.02 -9.10
C ALA A 112 -3.23 -5.13 -9.89
N GLU A 113 -3.28 -5.25 -11.22
CA GLU A 113 -4.27 -4.57 -12.08
C GLU A 113 -5.70 -5.04 -11.75
N GLU A 114 -5.91 -6.36 -11.60
CA GLU A 114 -7.20 -6.93 -11.20
C GLU A 114 -7.66 -6.40 -9.83
N MET A 115 -6.71 -6.25 -8.89
CA MET A 115 -6.97 -5.78 -7.53
C MET A 115 -7.03 -4.25 -7.43
N ALA A 116 -6.50 -3.49 -8.41
CA ALA A 116 -6.46 -2.03 -8.37
C ALA A 116 -7.85 -1.38 -8.39
N GLY A 117 -8.88 -2.10 -8.84
CA GLY A 117 -10.27 -1.69 -8.72
C GLY A 117 -10.90 -1.98 -7.36
N GLU A 118 -10.24 -2.75 -6.50
CA GLU A 118 -10.72 -3.09 -5.17
C GLU A 118 -10.04 -2.19 -4.13
N ILE A 119 -10.86 -1.47 -3.37
CA ILE A 119 -10.37 -0.68 -2.25
C ILE A 119 -9.99 -1.65 -1.12
N PRO A 120 -8.72 -1.64 -0.65
CA PRO A 120 -8.29 -2.57 0.39
C PRO A 120 -9.06 -2.31 1.70
N LEU A 121 -9.62 -3.35 2.29
CA LEU A 121 -10.26 -3.30 3.59
C LEU A 121 -9.44 -4.12 4.61
N PRO A 122 -9.42 -3.75 5.90
CA PRO A 122 -10.16 -2.61 6.49
C PRO A 122 -9.56 -1.25 6.15
N LEU A 123 -10.40 -0.22 6.12
CA LEU A 123 -9.97 1.18 6.07
C LEU A 123 -10.21 1.85 7.42
N TYR A 124 -9.46 2.91 7.67
CA TYR A 124 -9.56 3.74 8.86
C TYR A 124 -9.94 5.16 8.46
N MET A 125 -10.67 5.84 9.32
CA MET A 125 -11.05 7.24 9.16
C MET A 125 -10.97 7.95 10.50
N PHE A 126 -10.69 9.24 10.49
CA PHE A 126 -10.87 10.04 11.70
C PHE A 126 -12.35 10.07 12.09
N SER A 127 -12.62 10.03 13.37
CA SER A 127 -13.98 10.04 13.89
C SER A 127 -14.05 10.94 15.12
N ASP A 128 -15.02 11.84 15.15
CA ASP A 128 -15.28 12.66 16.33
C ASP A 128 -16.05 11.88 17.41
N GLU A 129 -16.42 12.56 18.49
CA GLU A 129 -17.17 11.97 19.61
C GLU A 129 -18.58 11.49 19.22
N THR A 130 -19.12 11.97 18.10
CA THR A 130 -20.43 11.57 17.56
C THR A 130 -20.33 10.41 16.58
N GLY A 131 -19.12 10.01 16.19
CA GLY A 131 -18.84 9.00 15.17
C GLY A 131 -18.85 9.56 13.75
N GLU A 132 -18.91 10.88 13.60
CA GLU A 132 -18.84 11.53 12.30
C GLU A 132 -17.37 11.72 11.83
N ALA A 133 -17.14 11.48 10.54
CA ALA A 133 -15.83 11.67 9.94
C ALA A 133 -15.70 13.10 9.38
N PRO A 134 -14.66 13.86 9.75
CA PRO A 134 -14.42 15.18 9.18
C PRO A 134 -14.07 15.08 7.70
N LEU A 135 -14.61 15.99 6.90
CA LEU A 135 -14.20 16.21 5.53
C LEU A 135 -13.04 17.20 5.47
N ILE A 136 -12.15 17.01 4.49
CA ILE A 136 -10.99 17.86 4.27
C ILE A 136 -11.26 18.71 3.04
N THR A 137 -11.04 20.04 3.16
CA THR A 137 -11.08 20.95 2.01
C THR A 137 -9.72 20.91 1.30
N VAL A 138 -9.76 20.65 0.00
CA VAL A 138 -8.57 20.64 -0.87
C VAL A 138 -8.76 21.68 -1.97
N GLU A 139 -7.76 22.54 -2.14
CA GLU A 139 -7.71 23.48 -3.27
C GLU A 139 -7.31 22.76 -4.55
N VAL A 140 -8.09 22.91 -5.61
CA VAL A 140 -7.83 22.39 -6.96
C VAL A 140 -7.88 23.55 -7.96
N GLU A 141 -7.46 23.34 -9.21
CA GLU A 141 -7.41 24.39 -10.24
C GLU A 141 -8.75 25.12 -10.42
N ASP A 142 -9.88 24.40 -10.27
CA ASP A 142 -11.24 24.92 -10.48
C ASP A 142 -11.93 25.40 -9.17
N GLY A 143 -11.24 25.43 -8.04
CA GLY A 143 -11.77 25.88 -6.75
C GLY A 143 -11.46 24.95 -5.58
N GLU A 144 -12.36 24.92 -4.59
CA GLU A 144 -12.23 24.05 -3.42
C GLU A 144 -13.16 22.84 -3.55
N VAL A 145 -12.67 21.67 -3.17
CA VAL A 145 -13.45 20.41 -3.09
C VAL A 145 -13.38 19.83 -1.69
N LEU A 146 -14.47 19.18 -1.27
CA LEU A 146 -14.52 18.42 -0.02
C LEU A 146 -14.17 16.97 -0.30
N VAL A 147 -13.25 16.43 0.49
CA VAL A 147 -12.67 15.11 0.34
C VAL A 147 -12.85 14.30 1.62
N ALA A 148 -13.31 13.05 1.48
CA ALA A 148 -13.30 12.07 2.57
C ALA A 148 -11.91 11.42 2.60
N ALA A 149 -11.16 11.60 3.69
CA ALA A 149 -9.87 10.96 3.88
C ALA A 149 -10.03 9.59 4.53
N LEU A 150 -9.52 8.57 3.87
CA LEU A 150 -9.48 7.19 4.32
C LEU A 150 -8.01 6.75 4.44
N PHE A 151 -7.73 5.78 5.29
CA PHE A 151 -6.38 5.32 5.55
C PHE A 151 -6.34 3.80 5.53
N SER A 152 -5.30 3.24 4.90
CA SER A 152 -5.09 1.79 4.83
C SER A 152 -4.55 1.21 6.16
N SER A 153 -4.03 2.06 7.06
CA SER A 153 -3.57 1.67 8.38
C SER A 153 -3.73 2.80 9.41
N PRO A 154 -3.78 2.48 10.71
CA PRO A 154 -3.75 3.49 11.78
C PRO A 154 -2.48 4.33 11.78
N GLU A 155 -1.34 3.74 11.37
CA GLU A 155 -0.06 4.43 11.26
C GLU A 155 -0.12 5.53 10.21
N ASN A 156 -0.68 5.24 9.01
CA ASN A 156 -0.84 6.21 7.94
C ASN A 156 -1.76 7.36 8.37
N ALA A 157 -2.82 7.06 9.12
CA ALA A 157 -3.68 8.09 9.71
C ALA A 157 -2.91 8.96 10.71
N SER A 158 -2.10 8.36 11.59
CA SER A 158 -1.28 9.09 12.57
C SER A 158 -0.27 10.00 11.88
N ASP A 159 0.45 9.49 10.89
CA ASP A 159 1.41 10.25 10.09
C ASP A 159 0.76 11.42 9.35
N PHE A 160 -0.45 11.21 8.82
CA PHE A 160 -1.22 12.27 8.19
C PHE A 160 -1.60 13.36 9.19
N ARG A 161 -2.12 12.99 10.36
CA ARG A 161 -2.52 13.92 11.41
C ARG A 161 -1.34 14.77 11.89
N GLU A 162 -0.15 14.19 12.05
CA GLU A 162 1.06 14.93 12.43
C GLU A 162 1.45 15.98 11.37
N ARG A 163 1.41 15.59 10.11
CA ARG A 163 1.72 16.50 8.97
C ARG A 163 0.65 17.55 8.75
N ALA A 164 -0.60 17.22 8.99
CA ALA A 164 -1.76 18.08 8.83
C ALA A 164 -2.29 18.63 10.17
N ALA A 165 -1.42 18.90 11.15
CA ALA A 165 -1.80 19.35 12.49
C ALA A 165 -2.66 20.62 12.50
N HIS A 166 -2.56 21.47 11.46
CA HIS A 166 -3.39 22.67 11.27
C HIS A 166 -4.86 22.37 11.04
N LEU A 167 -5.22 21.15 10.64
CA LEU A 167 -6.62 20.72 10.40
C LEU A 167 -7.35 20.36 11.70
N ASN A 168 -6.65 20.24 12.84
CA ASN A 168 -7.21 19.85 14.14
C ASN A 168 -8.08 18.58 14.06
N LEU A 169 -7.57 17.55 13.39
CA LEU A 169 -8.28 16.28 13.21
C LEU A 169 -8.50 15.56 14.56
N PRO A 170 -9.60 14.80 14.70
CA PRO A 170 -9.89 14.01 15.90
C PRO A 170 -8.77 13.01 16.23
N ASP A 171 -8.63 12.65 17.51
CA ASP A 171 -7.69 11.63 17.96
C ASP A 171 -8.20 10.22 17.73
N SER A 172 -9.51 10.04 17.65
CA SER A 172 -10.14 8.73 17.48
C SER A 172 -10.19 8.32 16.01
N LEU A 173 -10.01 7.02 15.79
CA LEU A 173 -10.18 6.38 14.47
C LEU A 173 -11.39 5.46 14.49
N GLY A 174 -12.22 5.58 13.49
CA GLY A 174 -13.24 4.59 13.12
C GLY A 174 -12.66 3.58 12.13
N THR A 175 -13.20 2.36 12.11
CA THR A 175 -12.81 1.30 11.18
C THR A 175 -13.95 0.95 10.25
N ILE A 176 -13.64 0.83 8.97
CA ILE A 176 -14.53 0.33 7.91
C ILE A 176 -14.06 -1.06 7.56
N GLU A 177 -14.78 -2.08 8.03
CA GLU A 177 -14.34 -3.48 7.95
C GLU A 177 -14.75 -4.18 6.64
N ASP A 178 -15.84 -3.70 6.02
CA ASP A 178 -16.44 -4.35 4.86
C ASP A 178 -16.98 -3.35 3.83
N THR A 179 -17.35 -3.85 2.67
CA THR A 179 -17.89 -3.06 1.56
C THR A 179 -19.19 -2.33 1.93
N ASP A 180 -20.04 -2.93 2.76
CA ASP A 180 -21.28 -2.29 3.20
C ASP A 180 -20.98 -1.10 4.14
N GLY A 181 -19.96 -1.22 4.98
CA GLY A 181 -19.44 -0.13 5.80
C GLY A 181 -18.88 1.01 4.96
N LEU A 182 -18.09 0.67 3.93
CA LEU A 182 -17.54 1.65 3.00
C LEU A 182 -18.65 2.39 2.25
N ARG A 183 -19.62 1.65 1.75
CA ARG A 183 -20.80 2.22 1.07
C ARG A 183 -21.58 3.18 1.97
N ARG A 184 -21.85 2.80 3.23
CA ARG A 184 -22.52 3.67 4.21
C ARG A 184 -21.70 4.93 4.47
N HIS A 185 -20.39 4.80 4.66
CA HIS A 185 -19.51 5.95 4.86
C HIS A 185 -19.53 6.89 3.64
N ALA A 186 -19.44 6.33 2.42
CA ALA A 186 -19.52 7.11 1.19
C ALA A 186 -20.85 7.87 1.05
N LEU A 187 -21.98 7.24 1.40
CA LEU A 187 -23.29 7.91 1.41
C LEU A 187 -23.30 9.10 2.37
N ILE A 188 -22.82 8.93 3.59
CA ILE A 188 -22.76 10.01 4.60
C ILE A 188 -21.82 11.13 4.11
N ALA A 189 -20.63 10.80 3.60
CA ALA A 189 -19.68 11.76 3.08
C ALA A 189 -20.27 12.58 1.91
N ARG A 190 -20.98 11.92 1.00
CA ARG A 190 -21.68 12.59 -0.11
C ARG A 190 -22.79 13.55 0.40
N GLU A 191 -23.58 13.12 1.35
CA GLU A 191 -24.63 13.98 1.97
C GLU A 191 -24.02 15.20 2.67
N ALA A 192 -22.81 15.05 3.23
CA ALA A 192 -22.04 16.14 3.82
C ALA A 192 -21.31 17.01 2.77
N GLY A 193 -21.40 16.65 1.48
CA GLY A 193 -20.87 17.43 0.36
C GLY A 193 -19.51 16.97 -0.18
N ALA A 194 -19.01 15.80 0.24
CA ALA A 194 -17.79 15.26 -0.35
C ALA A 194 -17.98 14.88 -1.82
N THR A 195 -17.04 15.29 -2.65
CA THR A 195 -16.99 14.97 -4.07
C THR A 195 -16.11 13.75 -4.33
N TYR A 196 -15.04 13.63 -3.55
CA TYR A 196 -14.06 12.56 -3.69
C TYR A 196 -13.75 11.90 -2.34
N ALA A 197 -13.32 10.64 -2.40
CA ALA A 197 -12.59 9.98 -1.33
C ALA A 197 -11.14 9.78 -1.75
N VAL A 198 -10.23 9.83 -0.79
CA VAL A 198 -8.80 9.63 -1.03
C VAL A 198 -8.26 8.67 0.02
N VAL A 199 -7.60 7.60 -0.42
CA VAL A 199 -6.92 6.66 0.48
C VAL A 199 -5.47 7.09 0.66
N ASP A 200 -5.00 7.19 1.92
CA ASP A 200 -3.64 7.59 2.29
C ASP A 200 -3.21 8.95 1.67
N PRO A 201 -3.92 10.04 1.91
CA PRO A 201 -3.70 11.33 1.24
C PRO A 201 -2.30 11.93 1.42
N ALA A 202 -1.49 11.39 2.31
CA ALA A 202 -0.12 11.85 2.56
C ALA A 202 0.94 11.15 1.71
N SER A 203 0.59 10.12 0.97
CA SER A 203 1.55 9.29 0.20
C SER A 203 1.94 9.87 -1.17
N GLY A 204 1.45 11.07 -1.53
CA GLY A 204 1.85 11.79 -2.74
C GLY A 204 0.84 11.68 -3.87
N LEU A 205 0.98 10.86 -4.84
CA LEU A 205 0.03 10.71 -5.95
C LEU A 205 -1.09 9.72 -5.57
N THR A 206 -1.98 10.15 -4.71
CA THR A 206 -3.15 9.36 -4.36
C THR A 206 -4.25 9.64 -5.37
N GLU A 207 -4.77 8.61 -5.98
CA GLU A 207 -5.89 8.72 -6.90
C GLU A 207 -7.14 9.12 -6.11
N ALA A 208 -7.79 10.19 -6.53
CA ALA A 208 -9.04 10.64 -5.96
C ALA A 208 -10.18 9.82 -6.58
N ILE A 209 -10.91 9.09 -5.75
CA ILE A 209 -12.03 8.24 -6.16
C ILE A 209 -13.29 9.05 -6.03
N PRO A 210 -14.10 9.24 -7.08
CA PRO A 210 -15.41 9.86 -6.97
C PRO A 210 -16.26 9.13 -5.92
N VAL A 211 -16.82 9.85 -4.96
CA VAL A 211 -17.61 9.23 -3.87
C VAL A 211 -18.77 8.38 -4.41
N GLU A 212 -19.29 8.74 -5.58
CA GLU A 212 -20.38 8.00 -6.24
C GLU A 212 -19.95 6.58 -6.67
N GLU A 213 -18.70 6.36 -7.01
CA GLU A 213 -18.18 5.03 -7.36
C GLU A 213 -18.12 4.08 -6.16
N LEU A 214 -18.00 4.63 -4.94
CA LEU A 214 -18.01 3.84 -3.70
C LEU A 214 -19.42 3.42 -3.26
N ILE A 215 -20.45 3.97 -3.89
CA ILE A 215 -21.87 3.73 -3.54
C ILE A 215 -22.47 2.63 -4.43
N LEU A 216 -21.90 2.36 -5.58
CA LEU A 216 -22.36 1.35 -6.54
C LEU A 216 -22.03 -0.06 -6.08
#